data_a0b5d33e53397484a01ddc73e013cd9f
#
_entry.id   a0b5d33e53397484a01ddc73e013cd9f
#
_cell.length_a   1.000
_cell.length_b   1.000
_cell.length_c   1.000
_cell.angle_alpha   90.00
_cell.angle_beta   90.00
_cell.angle_gamma   90.00
#
_symmetry.space_group_name_H-M   'P 1'
#
loop_
_entity.id
_entity.type
_entity.pdbx_description
1 polymer ?
#
loop_
_entity_poly.entity_id
_entity_poly.type
_entity_poly.pdbx_seq_one_letter_code
_entity_poly.pdbx_strand_id
1 'polypeptide(L)'
;MTTTTATTTTAAQVAAATSGSTTNSSASTAAAAAGTAGSQEIAGDFDTFLQLLTTQLQNQDPLDPLDTSEFTQQLVEFASVEQQINMNTNLQTLISLQQTSEATAAMQFLGANVTLSGATAALSANSPATWTLNSPSPATGNVTITNSSGQTVYTGTVSLNAGTQTYTWNGQGTNGITWPAGQYTLAITATGANNQTVTVTTQTQGTVTGVNLSQNPPQITVGGQSYPISAIQSINSGTASTLSNLNSSLGNLNTTLSNLAALL
;
A
#
# COMPACT_ATOMS: atom_id res chain seq x y z
N MET A 1 -60.04 36.95 11.34
CA MET A 1 -58.97 36.91 12.33
C MET A 1 -58.67 35.44 12.56
N THR A 2 -57.64 34.91 11.87
CA THR A 2 -57.14 33.55 12.08
C THR A 2 -55.61 33.64 12.19
N THR A 3 -55.12 33.43 13.40
CA THR A 3 -53.71 33.46 13.76
C THR A 3 -53.06 32.14 13.37
N THR A 4 -52.08 32.19 12.47
CA THR A 4 -51.25 31.03 12.11
C THR A 4 -50.05 30.99 13.04
N THR A 5 -49.99 29.93 13.82
CA THR A 5 -48.85 29.66 14.73
C THR A 5 -47.72 28.98 13.92
N ALA A 6 -46.59 29.63 13.84
CA ALA A 6 -45.38 29.05 13.23
C ALA A 6 -44.70 28.16 14.23
N THR A 7 -44.54 26.88 13.92
CA THR A 7 -43.78 25.90 14.71
C THR A 7 -42.33 25.95 14.27
N THR A 8 -41.46 26.42 15.13
CA THR A 8 -39.99 26.37 14.95
C THR A 8 -39.49 24.98 15.28
N THR A 9 -39.04 24.26 14.25
CA THR A 9 -38.35 22.97 14.42
C THR A 9 -36.88 23.24 14.68
N THR A 10 -36.42 22.91 15.89
CA THR A 10 -35.03 22.99 16.30
C THR A 10 -34.27 21.83 15.63
N ALA A 11 -33.31 22.13 14.76
CA ALA A 11 -32.44 21.15 14.18
C ALA A 11 -31.42 20.68 15.25
N ALA A 12 -31.54 19.41 15.65
CA ALA A 12 -30.56 18.77 16.49
C ALA A 12 -29.27 18.53 15.66
N GLN A 13 -28.20 19.19 16.08
CA GLN A 13 -26.87 19.07 15.52
C GLN A 13 -26.26 17.73 15.99
N VAL A 14 -26.21 16.75 15.10
CA VAL A 14 -25.48 15.50 15.35
C VAL A 14 -23.99 15.79 15.13
N ALA A 15 -23.25 15.86 16.23
CA ALA A 15 -21.80 15.87 16.19
C ALA A 15 -21.28 14.50 15.73
N ALA A 16 -20.77 14.44 14.52
CA ALA A 16 -20.05 13.28 14.02
C ALA A 16 -18.72 13.16 14.80
N ALA A 17 -18.65 12.16 15.67
CA ALA A 17 -17.40 11.77 16.31
C ALA A 17 -16.44 11.20 15.26
N THR A 18 -15.44 11.98 14.90
CA THR A 18 -14.31 11.52 14.09
C THR A 18 -13.44 10.62 14.98
N SER A 19 -13.68 9.32 14.95
CA SER A 19 -12.80 8.34 15.58
C SER A 19 -11.52 8.26 14.75
N GLY A 20 -10.53 9.07 15.10
CA GLY A 20 -9.18 9.00 14.55
C GLY A 20 -8.55 7.65 14.90
N SER A 21 -8.28 6.85 13.88
CA SER A 21 -7.52 5.61 13.98
C SER A 21 -6.03 5.92 14.14
N THR A 22 -5.60 6.24 15.37
CA THR A 22 -4.19 6.49 15.72
C THR A 22 -3.60 5.48 16.70
N THR A 23 -4.18 4.27 16.80
CA THR A 23 -3.79 3.33 17.87
C THR A 23 -2.79 2.24 17.48
N ASN A 24 -2.33 2.17 16.21
CA ASN A 24 -1.49 1.03 15.82
C ASN A 24 0.04 1.28 15.91
N SER A 25 0.50 2.53 15.96
CA SER A 25 1.94 2.84 16.11
C SER A 25 2.42 2.73 17.58
N SER A 26 1.56 3.01 18.55
CA SER A 26 1.94 2.98 19.96
C SER A 26 2.07 1.56 20.53
N ALA A 27 1.32 0.59 19.98
CA ALA A 27 1.37 -0.80 20.43
C ALA A 27 2.68 -1.52 20.03
N SER A 28 3.22 -1.19 18.84
CA SER A 28 4.47 -1.78 18.35
C SER A 28 5.69 -1.28 19.13
N THR A 29 5.71 0.00 19.50
CA THR A 29 6.81 0.59 20.29
C THR A 29 6.77 0.10 21.75
N ALA A 30 5.58 -0.08 22.31
CA ALA A 30 5.41 -0.61 23.68
C ALA A 30 5.84 -2.09 23.77
N ALA A 31 5.56 -2.90 22.77
CA ALA A 31 5.97 -4.31 22.73
C ALA A 31 7.48 -4.48 22.60
N ALA A 32 8.14 -3.64 21.80
CA ALA A 32 9.61 -3.66 21.67
C ALA A 32 10.30 -3.19 22.94
N ALA A 33 9.77 -2.17 23.63
CA ALA A 33 10.29 -1.69 24.90
C ALA A 33 10.09 -2.71 26.03
N ALA A 34 8.98 -3.44 26.06
CA ALA A 34 8.72 -4.50 27.03
C ALA A 34 9.66 -5.70 26.87
N GLY A 35 10.03 -6.04 25.61
CA GLY A 35 10.97 -7.13 25.32
C GLY A 35 12.39 -6.84 25.80
N THR A 36 12.88 -5.61 25.63
CA THR A 36 14.20 -5.18 26.09
C THR A 36 14.26 -5.00 27.60
N ALA A 37 13.20 -4.50 28.25
CA ALA A 37 13.12 -4.40 29.69
C ALA A 37 13.14 -5.77 30.36
N GLY A 38 12.37 -6.74 29.86
CA GLY A 38 12.36 -8.11 30.36
C GLY A 38 13.71 -8.82 30.25
N SER A 39 14.46 -8.61 29.17
CA SER A 39 15.79 -9.20 29.00
C SER A 39 16.81 -8.62 29.98
N GLN A 40 16.74 -7.32 30.29
CA GLN A 40 17.63 -6.66 31.27
C GLN A 40 17.30 -7.07 32.70
N GLU A 41 16.04 -7.24 33.03
CA GLU A 41 15.59 -7.68 34.34
C GLU A 41 16.04 -9.12 34.63
N ILE A 42 15.90 -10.04 33.67
CA ILE A 42 16.35 -11.43 33.77
C ILE A 42 17.88 -11.51 33.91
N ALA A 43 18.64 -10.69 33.17
CA ALA A 43 20.11 -10.65 33.29
C ALA A 43 20.55 -10.12 34.67
N GLY A 44 19.84 -9.13 35.22
CA GLY A 44 20.09 -8.61 36.58
C GLY A 44 19.80 -9.61 37.69
N ASP A 45 18.74 -10.39 37.51
CA ASP A 45 18.35 -11.45 38.45
C ASP A 45 19.36 -12.61 38.40
N PHE A 46 19.90 -12.92 37.25
CA PHE A 46 20.95 -13.94 37.05
C PHE A 46 22.27 -13.55 37.76
N ASP A 47 22.72 -12.32 37.61
CA ASP A 47 23.92 -11.82 38.28
C ASP A 47 23.75 -11.82 39.80
N THR A 48 22.59 -11.39 40.30
CA THR A 48 22.25 -11.40 41.71
C THR A 48 22.21 -12.83 42.26
N PHE A 49 21.67 -13.76 41.49
CA PHE A 49 21.62 -15.17 41.85
C PHE A 49 23.04 -15.78 41.91
N LEU A 50 23.92 -15.53 40.93
CA LEU A 50 25.30 -16.02 40.97
C LEU A 50 26.05 -15.49 42.18
N GLN A 51 25.81 -14.25 42.59
CA GLN A 51 26.43 -13.65 43.77
C GLN A 51 25.94 -14.31 45.06
N LEU A 52 24.64 -14.62 45.16
CA LEU A 52 24.08 -15.36 46.28
C LEU A 52 24.60 -16.78 46.36
N LEU A 53 24.68 -17.48 45.23
CA LEU A 53 25.20 -18.85 45.14
C LEU A 53 26.69 -18.90 45.55
N THR A 54 27.51 -17.96 45.07
CA THR A 54 28.92 -17.87 45.43
C THR A 54 29.10 -17.59 46.92
N THR A 55 28.29 -16.72 47.49
CA THR A 55 28.33 -16.40 48.93
C THR A 55 27.88 -17.59 49.77
N GLN A 56 26.89 -18.37 49.35
CA GLN A 56 26.43 -19.57 50.04
C GLN A 56 27.46 -20.69 49.97
N LEU A 57 28.12 -20.90 48.78
CA LEU A 57 29.18 -21.87 48.65
C LEU A 57 30.41 -21.56 49.52
N GLN A 58 30.70 -20.26 49.75
CA GLN A 58 31.82 -19.84 50.64
C GLN A 58 31.48 -20.03 52.12
N ASN A 59 30.23 -20.12 52.49
CA ASN A 59 29.76 -20.16 53.90
C ASN A 59 29.09 -21.49 54.28
N GLN A 60 29.18 -22.54 53.42
CA GLN A 60 28.57 -23.87 53.65
C GLN A 60 29.38 -24.70 54.64
N ASP A 61 28.68 -25.34 55.57
CA ASP A 61 29.24 -26.37 56.48
C ASP A 61 29.36 -27.70 55.66
N PRO A 62 30.53 -28.36 55.64
CA PRO A 62 30.78 -29.55 54.84
C PRO A 62 29.95 -30.79 55.20
N LEU A 63 29.15 -30.73 56.28
CA LEU A 63 28.37 -31.87 56.77
C LEU A 63 26.89 -31.89 56.31
N ASP A 64 26.35 -30.82 55.71
CA ASP A 64 24.96 -30.78 55.25
C ASP A 64 24.81 -29.97 53.95
N PRO A 65 25.18 -30.59 52.79
CA PRO A 65 25.08 -29.89 51.50
C PRO A 65 23.64 -29.70 51.09
N LEU A 66 23.24 -28.45 50.87
CA LEU A 66 21.94 -28.08 50.28
C LEU A 66 21.79 -28.64 48.88
N ASP A 67 20.60 -29.17 48.58
CA ASP A 67 20.28 -29.72 47.25
C ASP A 67 20.20 -28.59 46.20
N THR A 68 21.26 -28.42 45.42
CA THR A 68 21.38 -27.41 44.36
C THR A 68 20.58 -27.80 43.09
N SER A 69 19.88 -28.93 43.09
CA SER A 69 19.19 -29.47 41.94
C SER A 69 18.02 -28.60 41.51
N GLU A 70 17.20 -28.10 42.44
CA GLU A 70 16.08 -27.18 42.13
C GLU A 70 16.55 -25.86 41.51
N PHE A 71 17.66 -25.33 42.02
CA PHE A 71 18.23 -24.08 41.50
C PHE A 71 18.81 -24.27 40.09
N THR A 72 19.44 -25.41 39.81
CA THR A 72 19.93 -25.72 38.45
C THR A 72 18.79 -25.86 37.47
N GLN A 73 17.64 -26.38 37.90
CA GLN A 73 16.45 -26.53 37.09
C GLN A 73 15.85 -25.15 36.73
N GLN A 74 15.76 -24.24 37.73
CA GLN A 74 15.33 -22.87 37.48
C GLN A 74 16.25 -22.13 36.51
N LEU A 75 17.57 -22.32 36.58
CA LEU A 75 18.52 -21.76 35.62
C LEU A 75 18.31 -22.26 34.19
N VAL A 76 18.01 -23.52 34.01
CA VAL A 76 17.70 -24.10 32.70
C VAL A 76 16.40 -23.50 32.16
N GLU A 77 15.39 -23.26 33.00
CA GLU A 77 14.16 -22.61 32.60
C GLU A 77 14.40 -21.14 32.18
N PHE A 78 15.19 -20.37 32.96
CA PHE A 78 15.58 -19.02 32.59
C PHE A 78 16.39 -18.99 31.28
N ALA A 79 17.37 -19.85 31.10
CA ALA A 79 18.13 -19.93 29.85
C ALA A 79 17.22 -20.27 28.65
N SER A 80 16.20 -21.10 28.85
CA SER A 80 15.22 -21.41 27.83
C SER A 80 14.36 -20.20 27.45
N VAL A 81 13.90 -19.41 28.46
CA VAL A 81 13.13 -18.18 28.23
C VAL A 81 14.00 -17.12 27.55
N GLU A 82 15.24 -16.95 27.96
CA GLU A 82 16.20 -16.04 27.33
C GLU A 82 16.43 -16.40 25.85
N GLN A 83 16.63 -17.69 25.58
CA GLN A 83 16.77 -18.16 24.19
C GLN A 83 15.51 -17.88 23.36
N GLN A 84 14.32 -18.01 23.96
CA GLN A 84 13.06 -17.70 23.29
C GLN A 84 12.89 -16.20 23.02
N ILE A 85 13.31 -15.34 23.94
CA ILE A 85 13.33 -13.88 23.75
C ILE A 85 14.34 -13.51 22.65
N ASN A 86 15.54 -14.07 22.68
CA ASN A 86 16.54 -13.84 21.64
C ASN A 86 16.07 -14.30 20.26
N MET A 87 15.38 -15.44 20.18
CA MET A 87 14.78 -15.93 18.94
C MET A 87 13.69 -14.97 18.41
N ASN A 88 12.82 -14.45 19.29
CA ASN A 88 11.82 -13.45 18.91
C ASN A 88 12.47 -12.14 18.42
N THR A 89 13.53 -11.69 19.07
CA THR A 89 14.30 -10.50 18.66
C THR A 89 14.94 -10.69 17.29
N ASN A 90 15.51 -11.85 17.04
CA ASN A 90 16.06 -12.18 15.73
C ASN A 90 15.00 -12.22 14.63
N LEU A 91 13.81 -12.76 14.92
CA LEU A 91 12.67 -12.74 14.00
C LEU A 91 12.20 -11.30 13.69
N GLN A 92 12.13 -10.44 14.70
CA GLN A 92 11.82 -9.01 14.50
C GLN A 92 12.87 -8.31 13.65
N THR A 93 14.14 -8.63 13.85
CA THR A 93 15.25 -8.10 13.03
C THR A 93 15.11 -8.54 11.57
N LEU A 94 14.77 -9.80 11.32
CA LEU A 94 14.53 -10.32 9.97
C LEU A 94 13.32 -9.62 9.31
N ILE A 95 12.25 -9.39 10.05
CA ILE A 95 11.08 -8.64 9.55
C ILE A 95 11.48 -7.21 9.18
N SER A 96 12.26 -6.53 10.02
CA SER A 96 12.73 -5.16 9.73
C SER A 96 13.64 -5.09 8.50
N LEU A 97 14.50 -6.10 8.32
CA LEU A 97 15.34 -6.21 7.13
C LEU A 97 14.52 -6.44 5.87
N GLN A 98 13.49 -7.29 5.95
CA GLN A 98 12.55 -7.52 4.85
C GLN A 98 11.81 -6.22 4.49
N GLN A 99 11.29 -5.48 5.46
CA GLN A 99 10.63 -4.20 5.25
C GLN A 99 11.55 -3.17 4.57
N THR A 100 12.82 -3.11 4.98
CA THR A 100 13.82 -2.23 4.36
C THR A 100 14.08 -2.63 2.90
N SER A 101 14.12 -3.92 2.61
CA SER A 101 14.26 -4.43 1.25
C SER A 101 13.05 -4.07 0.37
N GLU A 102 11.85 -4.23 0.89
CA GLU A 102 10.61 -3.85 0.20
C GLU A 102 10.52 -2.33 -0.03
N ALA A 103 10.93 -1.53 0.96
CA ALA A 103 11.00 -0.07 0.84
C ALA A 103 11.98 0.34 -0.28
N THR A 104 13.14 -0.29 -0.35
CA THR A 104 14.14 -0.03 -1.40
C THR A 104 13.61 -0.42 -2.78
N ALA A 105 12.95 -1.58 -2.88
CA ALA A 105 12.29 -2.01 -4.11
C ALA A 105 11.18 -1.04 -4.54
N ALA A 106 10.40 -0.52 -3.60
CA ALA A 106 9.34 0.45 -3.87
C ALA A 106 9.88 1.75 -4.48
N MET A 107 11.04 2.23 -4.03
CA MET A 107 11.65 3.45 -4.56
C MET A 107 12.06 3.33 -6.04
N GLN A 108 12.35 2.12 -6.53
CA GLN A 108 12.71 1.90 -7.93
C GLN A 108 11.56 2.17 -8.90
N PHE A 109 10.31 2.16 -8.41
CA PHE A 109 9.14 2.45 -9.23
C PHE A 109 8.89 3.96 -9.40
N LEU A 110 9.54 4.82 -8.63
CA LEU A 110 9.32 6.26 -8.73
C LEU A 110 9.64 6.79 -10.13
N GLY A 111 8.67 7.46 -10.76
CA GLY A 111 8.77 7.95 -12.13
C GLY A 111 8.50 6.89 -13.21
N ALA A 112 8.35 5.62 -12.85
CA ALA A 112 7.99 4.58 -13.80
C ALA A 112 6.51 4.67 -14.19
N ASN A 113 6.19 4.32 -15.43
CA ASN A 113 4.82 4.11 -15.86
C ASN A 113 4.43 2.65 -15.55
N VAL A 114 3.41 2.46 -14.75
CA VAL A 114 2.98 1.14 -14.29
C VAL A 114 1.55 0.84 -14.73
N THR A 115 1.28 -0.43 -14.98
CA THR A 115 -0.08 -0.95 -15.12
C THR A 115 -0.46 -1.60 -13.79
N LEU A 116 -1.57 -1.18 -13.24
CA LEU A 116 -2.07 -1.61 -11.93
C LEU A 116 -3.36 -2.41 -12.10
N SER A 117 -3.54 -3.45 -11.31
CA SER A 117 -4.85 -4.05 -11.10
C SER A 117 -5.71 -3.08 -10.30
N GLY A 118 -6.79 -2.60 -10.89
CA GLY A 118 -7.67 -1.64 -10.25
C GLY A 118 -8.71 -1.04 -11.18
N ALA A 119 -9.72 -0.48 -10.58
CA ALA A 119 -10.86 0.09 -11.28
C ALA A 119 -10.86 1.64 -11.29
N THR A 120 -9.90 2.28 -10.62
CA THR A 120 -9.85 3.74 -10.49
C THR A 120 -8.84 4.34 -11.46
N ALA A 121 -9.27 5.34 -12.24
CA ALA A 121 -8.43 6.09 -13.15
C ALA A 121 -8.59 7.60 -12.93
N ALA A 122 -7.56 8.37 -13.23
CA ALA A 122 -7.58 9.82 -13.15
C ALA A 122 -8.13 10.43 -14.43
N LEU A 123 -9.10 11.34 -14.30
CA LEU A 123 -9.53 12.25 -15.35
C LEU A 123 -8.76 13.55 -15.16
N SER A 124 -8.15 14.06 -16.22
CA SER A 124 -7.49 15.37 -16.24
C SER A 124 -8.13 16.27 -17.30
N ALA A 125 -7.89 17.58 -17.21
CA ALA A 125 -8.43 18.53 -18.18
C ALA A 125 -8.02 18.21 -19.65
N ASN A 126 -6.84 17.62 -19.83
CA ASN A 126 -6.26 17.32 -21.13
C ASN A 126 -6.09 15.81 -21.42
N SER A 127 -6.59 14.95 -20.52
CA SER A 127 -6.43 13.50 -20.65
C SER A 127 -7.67 12.78 -20.13
N PRO A 128 -8.32 11.94 -20.95
CA PRO A 128 -9.46 11.15 -20.52
C PRO A 128 -9.07 10.13 -19.47
N ALA A 129 -10.02 9.73 -18.66
CA ALA A 129 -9.84 8.57 -17.78
C ALA A 129 -9.83 7.30 -18.65
N THR A 130 -8.81 6.46 -18.44
CA THR A 130 -8.56 5.28 -19.29
C THR A 130 -8.38 4.04 -18.45
N TRP A 131 -9.10 3.00 -18.82
CA TRP A 131 -9.02 1.66 -18.21
C TRP A 131 -8.69 0.64 -19.29
N THR A 132 -7.98 -0.37 -18.90
CA THR A 132 -7.78 -1.57 -19.70
C THR A 132 -8.71 -2.66 -19.16
N LEU A 133 -9.57 -3.17 -20.02
CA LEU A 133 -10.53 -4.23 -19.69
C LEU A 133 -10.03 -5.54 -20.31
N ASN A 134 -9.98 -6.60 -19.52
CA ASN A 134 -9.66 -7.92 -20.05
C ASN A 134 -10.85 -8.85 -19.82
N SER A 135 -11.39 -9.36 -20.91
CA SER A 135 -12.52 -10.31 -20.93
C SER A 135 -12.06 -11.66 -21.45
N PRO A 136 -12.39 -12.76 -20.76
CA PRO A 136 -12.02 -14.11 -21.23
C PRO A 136 -12.78 -14.55 -22.47
N SER A 137 -13.93 -13.94 -22.77
CA SER A 137 -14.79 -14.26 -23.91
C SER A 137 -15.55 -13.03 -24.39
N PRO A 138 -16.09 -13.03 -25.62
CA PRO A 138 -16.95 -11.96 -26.09
C PRO A 138 -18.17 -11.79 -25.16
N ALA A 139 -18.49 -10.54 -24.82
CA ALA A 139 -19.58 -10.20 -23.93
C ALA A 139 -20.11 -8.78 -24.20
N THR A 140 -21.27 -8.46 -23.67
CA THR A 140 -21.77 -7.10 -23.57
C THR A 140 -21.66 -6.64 -22.11
N GLY A 141 -20.92 -5.57 -21.85
CA GLY A 141 -20.71 -5.00 -20.53
C GLY A 141 -21.59 -3.79 -20.27
N ASN A 142 -22.19 -3.71 -19.09
CA ASN A 142 -22.77 -2.48 -18.57
C ASN A 142 -21.69 -1.81 -17.69
N VAL A 143 -21.30 -0.61 -18.11
CA VAL A 143 -20.29 0.20 -17.41
C VAL A 143 -21.01 1.22 -16.54
N THR A 144 -20.55 1.35 -15.30
CA THR A 144 -20.96 2.40 -14.35
C THR A 144 -19.69 3.10 -13.88
N ILE A 145 -19.63 4.43 -14.02
CA ILE A 145 -18.52 5.23 -13.50
C ILE A 145 -19.04 6.06 -12.33
N THR A 146 -18.31 6.02 -11.22
CA THR A 146 -18.58 6.77 -10.01
C THR A 146 -17.45 7.72 -9.68
N ASN A 147 -17.76 8.87 -9.07
CA ASN A 147 -16.75 9.78 -8.53
C ASN A 147 -16.26 9.32 -7.14
N SER A 148 -15.32 10.07 -6.56
CA SER A 148 -14.74 9.78 -5.23
C SER A 148 -15.77 9.80 -4.08
N SER A 149 -16.94 10.43 -4.28
CA SER A 149 -18.05 10.44 -3.31
C SER A 149 -19.00 9.25 -3.48
N GLY A 150 -18.72 8.33 -4.43
CA GLY A 150 -19.60 7.19 -4.73
C GLY A 150 -20.80 7.53 -5.61
N GLN A 151 -20.92 8.78 -6.10
CA GLN A 151 -22.01 9.20 -6.97
C GLN A 151 -21.77 8.65 -8.38
N THR A 152 -22.79 8.03 -8.98
CA THR A 152 -22.77 7.61 -10.38
C THR A 152 -22.80 8.83 -11.29
N VAL A 153 -21.79 8.97 -12.13
CA VAL A 153 -21.60 10.08 -13.07
C VAL A 153 -21.88 9.67 -14.51
N TYR A 154 -21.67 8.40 -14.82
CA TYR A 154 -21.87 7.85 -16.15
C TYR A 154 -22.36 6.40 -16.09
N THR A 155 -23.26 6.04 -16.98
CA THR A 155 -23.67 4.67 -17.27
C THR A 155 -23.70 4.47 -18.79
N GLY A 156 -23.27 3.31 -19.25
CA GLY A 156 -23.27 3.00 -20.67
C GLY A 156 -23.04 1.52 -20.93
N THR A 157 -23.08 1.13 -22.18
CA THR A 157 -22.80 -0.24 -22.61
C THR A 157 -21.54 -0.27 -23.44
N VAL A 158 -20.78 -1.38 -23.36
CA VAL A 158 -19.58 -1.63 -24.15
C VAL A 158 -19.61 -3.05 -24.69
N SER A 159 -19.25 -3.20 -25.96
CA SER A 159 -18.98 -4.51 -26.53
C SER A 159 -17.58 -4.95 -26.14
N LEU A 160 -17.45 -6.13 -25.58
CA LEU A 160 -16.21 -6.75 -25.16
C LEU A 160 -15.84 -7.87 -26.12
N ASN A 161 -14.64 -7.81 -26.66
CA ASN A 161 -14.03 -8.95 -27.34
C ASN A 161 -13.26 -9.80 -26.34
N ALA A 162 -12.97 -11.04 -26.69
CA ALA A 162 -12.04 -11.85 -25.90
C ALA A 162 -10.64 -11.18 -25.91
N GLY A 163 -10.00 -11.13 -24.74
CA GLY A 163 -8.70 -10.50 -24.54
C GLY A 163 -8.80 -9.08 -23.98
N THR A 164 -7.77 -8.32 -24.21
CA THR A 164 -7.56 -6.99 -23.63
C THR A 164 -8.03 -5.88 -24.58
N GLN A 165 -8.78 -4.92 -24.05
CA GLN A 165 -9.21 -3.73 -24.80
C GLN A 165 -9.20 -2.49 -23.89
N THR A 166 -9.04 -1.32 -24.52
CA THR A 166 -9.01 -0.03 -23.82
C THR A 166 -10.41 0.59 -23.80
N TYR A 167 -10.82 1.06 -22.64
CA TYR A 167 -12.02 1.85 -22.46
C TYR A 167 -11.64 3.26 -21.98
N THR A 168 -12.11 4.28 -22.67
CA THR A 168 -11.82 5.69 -22.35
C THR A 168 -13.10 6.44 -22.07
N TRP A 169 -13.07 7.34 -21.08
CA TRP A 169 -14.15 8.25 -20.73
C TRP A 169 -13.63 9.69 -20.67
N ASN A 170 -14.24 10.55 -21.42
CA ASN A 170 -13.84 11.96 -21.58
C ASN A 170 -14.37 12.90 -20.50
N GLY A 171 -14.99 12.37 -19.45
CA GLY A 171 -15.57 13.18 -18.35
C GLY A 171 -17.01 13.64 -18.61
N GLN A 172 -17.64 13.24 -19.71
CA GLN A 172 -19.03 13.59 -19.99
C GLN A 172 -19.97 12.58 -19.35
N GLY A 173 -20.84 13.06 -18.48
CA GLY A 173 -21.83 12.24 -17.80
C GLY A 173 -23.04 11.89 -18.70
N THR A 174 -23.82 10.91 -18.29
CA THR A 174 -25.05 10.48 -19.01
C THR A 174 -26.07 11.62 -19.15
N ASN A 175 -26.04 12.60 -18.28
CA ASN A 175 -26.88 13.80 -18.30
C ASN A 175 -26.30 14.95 -19.14
N GLY A 176 -25.19 14.74 -19.87
CA GLY A 176 -24.50 15.74 -20.66
C GLY A 176 -23.62 16.71 -19.87
N ILE A 177 -23.56 16.60 -18.54
CA ILE A 177 -22.70 17.43 -17.69
C ILE A 177 -21.25 16.97 -17.83
N THR A 178 -20.32 17.90 -18.00
CA THR A 178 -18.89 17.61 -17.94
C THR A 178 -18.44 17.64 -16.49
N TRP A 179 -17.84 16.54 -16.06
CA TRP A 179 -17.33 16.34 -14.71
C TRP A 179 -15.90 16.85 -14.58
N PRO A 180 -15.53 17.40 -13.41
CA PRO A 180 -14.21 17.99 -13.21
C PRO A 180 -13.09 16.93 -13.21
N ALA A 181 -11.84 17.39 -13.34
CA ALA A 181 -10.66 16.56 -13.13
C ALA A 181 -10.71 15.93 -11.74
N GLY A 182 -10.37 14.64 -11.65
CA GLY A 182 -10.44 13.89 -10.40
C GLY A 182 -10.31 12.39 -10.60
N GLN A 183 -10.56 11.65 -9.53
CA GLN A 183 -10.54 10.18 -9.55
C GLN A 183 -11.94 9.61 -9.82
N TYR A 184 -12.00 8.65 -10.72
CA TYR A 184 -13.22 7.98 -11.12
C TYR A 184 -13.05 6.47 -11.13
N THR A 185 -14.01 5.77 -10.56
CA THR A 185 -13.98 4.31 -10.46
C THR A 185 -14.96 3.71 -11.45
N LEU A 186 -14.48 2.78 -12.26
CA LEU A 186 -15.28 2.05 -13.23
C LEU A 186 -15.72 0.71 -12.64
N ALA A 187 -17.00 0.44 -12.65
CA ALA A 187 -17.57 -0.88 -12.40
C ALA A 187 -18.15 -1.43 -13.71
N ILE A 188 -17.92 -2.71 -13.98
CA ILE A 188 -18.44 -3.36 -15.17
C ILE A 188 -19.10 -4.69 -14.80
N THR A 189 -20.31 -4.90 -15.31
CA THR A 189 -21.01 -6.19 -15.27
C THR A 189 -21.20 -6.65 -16.70
N ALA A 190 -20.64 -7.82 -17.03
CA ALA A 190 -20.64 -8.32 -18.39
C ALA A 190 -21.45 -9.61 -18.53
N THR A 191 -22.17 -9.71 -19.63
CA THR A 191 -22.99 -10.87 -19.99
C THR A 191 -22.58 -11.36 -21.36
N GLY A 192 -22.18 -12.62 -21.41
CA GLY A 192 -21.80 -13.30 -22.66
C GLY A 192 -22.99 -13.92 -23.39
N ALA A 193 -22.71 -14.74 -24.38
CA ALA A 193 -23.69 -15.52 -25.07
C ALA A 193 -24.45 -16.40 -24.05
N ASN A 194 -25.75 -16.62 -24.26
CA ASN A 194 -26.63 -17.40 -23.37
C ASN A 194 -26.83 -16.80 -21.97
N ASN A 195 -26.71 -15.47 -21.80
CA ASN A 195 -26.88 -14.77 -20.52
C ASN A 195 -25.95 -15.23 -19.39
N GLN A 196 -24.81 -15.81 -19.71
CA GLN A 196 -23.78 -16.18 -18.76
C GLN A 196 -23.03 -14.93 -18.26
N THR A 197 -22.86 -14.79 -16.96
CA THR A 197 -22.02 -13.72 -16.41
C THR A 197 -20.54 -13.96 -16.78
N VAL A 198 -19.89 -12.93 -17.30
CA VAL A 198 -18.47 -12.93 -17.68
C VAL A 198 -17.71 -12.05 -16.71
N THR A 199 -16.71 -12.61 -16.03
CA THR A 199 -15.85 -11.82 -15.15
C THR A 199 -14.84 -11.04 -15.96
N VAL A 200 -14.94 -9.72 -15.92
CA VAL A 200 -14.01 -8.80 -16.59
C VAL A 200 -13.06 -8.22 -15.56
N THR A 201 -11.77 -8.31 -15.81
CA THR A 201 -10.77 -7.66 -14.96
C THR A 201 -10.44 -6.27 -15.51
N THR A 202 -10.29 -5.31 -14.59
CA THR A 202 -9.96 -3.93 -14.91
C THR A 202 -8.54 -3.61 -14.47
N GLN A 203 -7.82 -2.87 -15.30
CA GLN A 203 -6.48 -2.36 -15.03
C GLN A 203 -6.44 -0.87 -15.34
N THR A 204 -5.61 -0.14 -14.63
CA THR A 204 -5.33 1.27 -14.89
C THR A 204 -3.84 1.47 -15.12
N GLN A 205 -3.49 2.50 -15.90
CA GLN A 205 -2.09 2.87 -16.14
C GLN A 205 -1.83 4.27 -15.61
N GLY A 206 -0.62 4.47 -15.13
CA GLY A 206 -0.18 5.79 -14.71
C GLY A 206 1.26 5.81 -14.25
N THR A 207 1.79 7.03 -14.13
CA THR A 207 3.14 7.24 -13.61
C THR A 207 3.12 7.24 -12.09
N VAL A 208 4.07 6.55 -11.49
CA VAL A 208 4.29 6.59 -10.04
C VAL A 208 4.85 7.95 -9.66
N THR A 209 4.07 8.74 -8.93
CA THR A 209 4.42 10.11 -8.51
C THR A 209 4.96 10.17 -7.08
N GLY A 210 4.80 9.12 -6.31
CA GLY A 210 5.26 9.05 -4.93
C GLY A 210 5.31 7.62 -4.41
N VAL A 211 6.06 7.44 -3.32
CA VAL A 211 6.16 6.19 -2.58
C VAL A 211 5.95 6.48 -1.10
N ASN A 212 5.03 5.78 -0.48
CA ASN A 212 4.75 5.86 0.95
C ASN A 212 5.37 4.65 1.66
N LEU A 213 6.46 4.90 2.40
CA LEU A 213 7.20 3.90 3.15
C LEU A 213 6.68 3.70 4.58
N SER A 214 5.75 4.55 5.04
CA SER A 214 5.16 4.45 6.38
C SER A 214 4.11 3.34 6.48
N GLN A 215 3.68 2.79 5.37
CA GLN A 215 2.75 1.66 5.31
C GLN A 215 3.52 0.34 5.17
N ASN A 216 2.95 -0.72 5.72
CA ASN A 216 3.49 -2.07 5.56
C ASN A 216 2.39 -2.98 4.96
N PRO A 217 2.53 -3.47 3.71
CA PRO A 217 3.62 -3.20 2.76
C PRO A 217 3.65 -1.74 2.26
N PRO A 218 4.81 -1.26 1.76
CA PRO A 218 4.93 0.06 1.15
C PRO A 218 3.94 0.27 0.02
N GLN A 219 3.48 1.51 -0.16
CA GLN A 219 2.51 1.86 -1.18
C GLN A 219 3.10 2.85 -2.17
N ILE A 220 2.68 2.74 -3.43
CA ILE A 220 2.98 3.68 -4.49
C ILE A 220 1.79 4.59 -4.75
N THR A 221 2.05 5.82 -5.13
CA THR A 221 1.01 6.80 -5.53
C THR A 221 0.98 6.92 -7.04
N VAL A 222 -0.17 6.62 -7.63
CA VAL A 222 -0.42 6.75 -9.08
C VAL A 222 -1.71 7.53 -9.28
N GLY A 223 -1.64 8.62 -10.03
CA GLY A 223 -2.80 9.48 -10.29
C GLY A 223 -3.43 10.07 -9.03
N GLY A 224 -2.69 10.20 -7.92
CA GLY A 224 -3.21 10.68 -6.63
C GLY A 224 -3.84 9.61 -5.74
N GLN A 225 -3.83 8.35 -6.17
CA GLN A 225 -4.30 7.21 -5.38
C GLN A 225 -3.13 6.34 -4.92
N SER A 226 -3.28 5.74 -3.74
CA SER A 226 -2.28 4.84 -3.16
C SER A 226 -2.63 3.39 -3.49
N TYR A 227 -1.63 2.66 -3.96
CA TYR A 227 -1.74 1.24 -4.31
C TYR A 227 -0.62 0.45 -3.64
N PRO A 228 -0.87 -0.76 -3.15
CA PRO A 228 0.20 -1.64 -2.72
C PRO A 228 1.07 -2.04 -3.92
N ILE A 229 2.35 -2.29 -3.70
CA ILE A 229 3.27 -2.72 -4.78
C ILE A 229 2.76 -3.98 -5.48
N SER A 230 2.08 -4.86 -4.74
CA SER A 230 1.48 -6.09 -5.27
C SER A 230 0.38 -5.85 -6.33
N ALA A 231 -0.16 -4.64 -6.42
CA ALA A 231 -1.13 -4.27 -7.46
C ALA A 231 -0.48 -4.03 -8.84
N ILE A 232 0.85 -3.91 -8.90
CA ILE A 232 1.58 -3.72 -10.15
C ILE A 232 1.54 -5.02 -10.96
N GLN A 233 0.97 -4.93 -12.16
CA GLN A 233 0.91 -6.03 -13.10
C GLN A 233 2.07 -5.99 -14.10
N SER A 234 2.45 -4.77 -14.54
CA SER A 234 3.59 -4.56 -15.42
C SER A 234 4.18 -3.18 -15.22
N ILE A 235 5.45 -3.04 -15.57
CA ILE A 235 6.19 -1.79 -15.56
C ILE A 235 6.52 -1.47 -17.00
N ASN A 236 6.00 -0.34 -17.49
CA ASN A 236 6.36 0.21 -18.78
C ASN A 236 7.42 1.28 -18.53
N SER A 237 8.68 0.94 -18.75
CA SER A 237 9.75 1.94 -18.61
C SER A 237 9.59 2.98 -19.74
N GLY A 238 9.07 4.16 -19.37
CA GLY A 238 8.96 5.31 -20.28
C GLY A 238 10.32 5.86 -20.73
N THR A 239 11.41 5.34 -20.21
CA THR A 239 12.79 5.68 -20.58
C THR A 239 13.13 5.34 -22.03
N ALA A 240 12.48 4.34 -22.63
CA ALA A 240 12.70 4.01 -24.04
C ALA A 240 12.25 5.15 -24.97
N SER A 241 11.12 5.82 -24.69
CA SER A 241 10.65 6.94 -25.52
C SER A 241 11.44 8.23 -25.28
N THR A 242 11.88 8.49 -24.03
CA THR A 242 12.76 9.65 -23.74
C THR A 242 14.15 9.47 -24.34
N LEU A 243 14.73 8.29 -24.24
CA LEU A 243 16.01 7.98 -24.91
C LEU A 243 15.90 8.05 -26.43
N SER A 244 14.81 7.56 -27.03
CA SER A 244 14.54 7.68 -28.46
C SER A 244 14.40 9.15 -28.89
N ASN A 245 13.67 9.97 -28.11
CA ASN A 245 13.53 11.40 -28.38
C ASN A 245 14.86 12.15 -28.21
N LEU A 246 15.66 11.79 -27.20
CA LEU A 246 17.01 12.37 -27.00
C LEU A 246 17.92 12.00 -28.17
N ASN A 247 17.91 10.77 -28.60
CA ASN A 247 18.71 10.29 -29.74
C ASN A 247 18.30 10.96 -31.03
N SER A 248 17.01 11.18 -31.26
CA SER A 248 16.50 11.94 -32.42
C SER A 248 16.93 13.41 -32.36
N SER A 249 16.91 14.03 -31.19
CA SER A 249 17.35 15.41 -30.98
C SER A 249 18.85 15.56 -31.23
N LEU A 250 19.66 14.61 -30.74
CA LEU A 250 21.11 14.56 -30.99
C LEU A 250 21.42 14.34 -32.46
N GLY A 251 20.66 13.50 -33.14
CA GLY A 251 20.76 13.30 -34.60
C GLY A 251 20.49 14.60 -35.40
N ASN A 252 19.45 15.34 -35.03
CA ASN A 252 19.12 16.64 -35.62
C ASN A 252 20.21 17.69 -35.35
N LEU A 253 20.77 17.75 -34.13
CA LEU A 253 21.90 18.64 -33.83
C LEU A 253 23.13 18.31 -34.70
N ASN A 254 23.47 17.04 -34.83
CA ASN A 254 24.60 16.61 -35.61
C ASN A 254 24.43 16.98 -37.12
N THR A 255 23.21 16.82 -37.65
CA THR A 255 22.88 17.26 -39.02
C THR A 255 23.02 18.77 -39.18
N THR A 256 22.55 19.56 -38.19
CA THR A 256 22.67 21.01 -38.23
C THR A 256 24.13 21.47 -38.19
N LEU A 257 24.96 20.83 -37.32
CA LEU A 257 26.40 21.09 -37.26
C LEU A 257 27.13 20.72 -38.55
N SER A 258 26.78 19.61 -39.18
CA SER A 258 27.33 19.19 -40.45
C SER A 258 27.00 20.20 -41.56
N ASN A 259 25.75 20.68 -41.61
CA ASN A 259 25.31 21.70 -42.57
C ASN A 259 26.04 23.04 -42.35
N LEU A 260 26.28 23.43 -41.09
CA LEU A 260 27.03 24.63 -40.74
C LEU A 260 28.51 24.53 -41.14
N ALA A 261 29.12 23.34 -40.95
CA ALA A 261 30.50 23.06 -41.36
C ALA A 261 30.68 23.07 -42.88
N ALA A 262 29.63 22.77 -43.64
CA ALA A 262 29.65 22.80 -45.12
C ALA A 262 29.48 24.24 -45.69
N LEU A 263 29.13 25.23 -44.85
CA LEU A 263 28.96 26.63 -45.24
C LEU A 263 30.22 27.48 -44.94
N LEU A 264 31.20 26.90 -44.26
CA LEU A 264 32.49 27.51 -43.93
C LEU A 264 33.60 27.02 -44.86
#